data_258144518a49227bf6e1b3a2836ea778
#
_entry.id   258144518a49227bf6e1b3a2836ea778
#
_cell.length_a   1.000
_cell.length_b   1.000
_cell.length_c   1.000
_cell.angle_alpha   90.00
_cell.angle_beta   90.00
_cell.angle_gamma   90.00
#
_symmetry.space_group_name_H-M   'P 1'
#
loop_
_entity.id
_entity.type
_entity.pdbx_description
1 polymer ?
#
loop_
_entity_poly.entity_id
_entity_poly.type
_entity_poly.pdbx_seq_one_letter_code
_entity_poly.pdbx_strand_id
1 'polypeptide(L)'
;MDEAIDISKVIGNEHRMNILKILSTGPHNVNELAEKLGLPFSTTAVNVKKLEDANLIITELVPGRGTQKVNSKNYDRIVIDLFTDSTEKEKNVITIDMPIGEYVDCQVEPSCGLVSESDYIGMQDDPRSFYEPGRREAQLLYFRHGYVEYRYPNRIPYGKKAYEIEFSLEICSEAPYHKLDWPSDITLWVNGIEIGTWTCPGDFGGQRGFNTPEWWTIYFTQYGLLKHWKINQNGSFLDGVQISDVTISDLNLHDKPFVSLRIGVKEDAFNAGGINLFGPNFGNYEQGIIMNLRHNE
;
A
#
# COMPACT_ATOMS: atom_id res chain seq x y z
N MET A 1 15.16 -8.04 -13.63
CA MET A 1 16.27 -7.75 -12.67
C MET A 1 17.35 -6.86 -13.29
N ASP A 2 17.76 -7.11 -14.54
CA ASP A 2 18.82 -6.33 -15.22
C ASP A 2 18.44 -4.85 -15.40
N GLU A 3 17.21 -4.57 -15.76
CA GLU A 3 16.71 -3.19 -15.93
C GLU A 3 16.73 -2.39 -14.62
N ALA A 4 16.33 -2.98 -13.49
CA ALA A 4 16.39 -2.35 -12.18
C ALA A 4 17.83 -2.03 -11.75
N ILE A 5 18.76 -2.92 -12.07
CA ILE A 5 20.21 -2.71 -11.81
C ILE A 5 20.72 -1.53 -12.65
N ASP A 6 20.34 -1.44 -13.92
CA ASP A 6 20.82 -0.38 -14.80
C ASP A 6 20.21 0.98 -14.41
N ILE A 7 18.92 1.03 -14.09
CA ILE A 7 18.28 2.23 -13.53
C ILE A 7 18.99 2.65 -12.23
N SER A 8 19.24 1.72 -11.30
CA SER A 8 19.90 2.00 -10.03
C SER A 8 21.30 2.59 -10.22
N LYS A 9 22.09 2.07 -11.18
CA LYS A 9 23.41 2.62 -11.54
C LYS A 9 23.31 4.05 -12.10
N VAL A 10 22.25 4.34 -12.86
CA VAL A 10 22.03 5.67 -13.43
C VAL A 10 21.60 6.65 -12.35
N ILE A 11 20.64 6.33 -11.49
CA ILE A 11 20.17 7.23 -10.42
C ILE A 11 21.15 7.32 -9.25
N GLY A 12 22.04 6.36 -9.06
CA GLY A 12 23.08 6.34 -8.01
C GLY A 12 24.20 7.40 -8.21
N ASN A 13 23.87 8.56 -8.80
CA ASN A 13 24.80 9.68 -9.01
C ASN A 13 24.13 11.01 -8.68
N GLU A 14 24.74 11.78 -7.82
CA GLU A 14 24.20 13.05 -7.31
C GLU A 14 23.84 14.05 -8.41
N HIS A 15 24.69 14.23 -9.41
CA HIS A 15 24.41 15.18 -10.51
C HIS A 15 23.16 14.76 -11.30
N ARG A 16 22.98 13.47 -11.56
CA ARG A 16 21.81 12.96 -12.28
C ARG A 16 20.53 13.07 -11.45
N MET A 17 20.60 12.81 -10.16
CA MET A 17 19.46 13.03 -9.25
C MET A 17 19.07 14.50 -9.18
N ASN A 18 20.06 15.42 -9.12
CA ASN A 18 19.79 16.86 -9.14
C ASN A 18 19.19 17.33 -10.48
N ILE A 19 19.60 16.74 -11.61
CA ILE A 19 18.96 17.00 -12.91
C ILE A 19 17.48 16.58 -12.87
N LEU A 20 17.17 15.36 -12.43
CA LEU A 20 15.77 14.88 -12.31
C LEU A 20 14.95 15.77 -11.38
N LYS A 21 15.53 16.21 -10.26
CA LYS A 21 14.88 17.13 -9.32
C LYS A 21 14.57 18.50 -9.96
N ILE A 22 15.47 19.06 -10.77
CA ILE A 22 15.20 20.29 -11.51
C ILE A 22 14.10 20.05 -12.56
N LEU A 23 14.18 18.94 -13.30
CA LEU A 23 13.17 18.60 -14.31
C LEU A 23 11.79 18.31 -13.72
N SER A 24 11.66 18.05 -12.42
CA SER A 24 10.36 17.95 -11.76
C SER A 24 9.61 19.29 -11.66
N THR A 25 10.31 20.41 -11.81
CA THR A 25 9.71 21.76 -11.81
C THR A 25 9.33 22.24 -13.21
N GLY A 26 9.70 21.52 -14.27
CA GLY A 26 9.40 21.83 -15.67
C GLY A 26 10.53 21.45 -16.62
N PRO A 27 10.28 21.53 -17.94
CA PRO A 27 11.27 21.24 -18.97
C PRO A 27 12.42 22.26 -18.98
N HIS A 28 13.66 21.78 -19.19
CA HIS A 28 14.86 22.62 -19.27
C HIS A 28 15.80 22.15 -20.38
N ASN A 29 16.52 23.08 -21.01
CA ASN A 29 17.62 22.74 -21.90
C ASN A 29 18.92 22.49 -21.12
N VAL A 30 19.94 21.93 -21.79
CA VAL A 30 21.21 21.57 -21.13
C VAL A 30 21.96 22.78 -20.56
N ASN A 31 21.86 23.95 -21.19
CA ASN A 31 22.49 25.18 -20.69
C ASN A 31 21.85 25.65 -19.38
N GLU A 32 20.52 25.65 -19.32
CA GLU A 32 19.75 26.00 -18.11
C GLU A 32 20.01 25.02 -16.96
N LEU A 33 20.13 23.72 -17.26
CA LEU A 33 20.52 22.71 -16.28
C LEU A 33 21.95 22.92 -15.76
N ALA A 34 22.90 23.24 -16.66
CA ALA A 34 24.29 23.54 -16.31
C ALA A 34 24.40 24.75 -15.38
N GLU A 35 23.69 25.83 -15.70
CA GLU A 35 23.62 27.04 -14.89
C GLU A 35 23.02 26.75 -13.49
N LYS A 36 21.87 26.09 -13.41
CA LYS A 36 21.20 25.77 -12.14
C LYS A 36 22.01 24.82 -11.25
N LEU A 37 22.81 23.95 -11.85
CA LEU A 37 23.67 23.00 -11.14
C LEU A 37 25.07 23.57 -10.80
N GLY A 38 25.45 24.69 -11.39
CA GLY A 38 26.80 25.19 -11.29
C GLY A 38 27.86 24.28 -11.93
N LEU A 39 27.49 23.51 -12.95
CA LEU A 39 28.35 22.52 -13.59
C LEU A 39 28.74 22.95 -15.02
N PRO A 40 29.91 22.51 -15.51
CA PRO A 40 30.27 22.70 -16.92
C PRO A 40 29.23 22.07 -17.87
N PHE A 41 28.97 22.72 -19.00
CA PHE A 41 28.06 22.23 -20.03
C PHE A 41 28.36 20.77 -20.45
N SER A 42 29.65 20.46 -20.68
CA SER A 42 30.06 19.09 -21.07
C SER A 42 29.71 18.03 -20.05
N THR A 43 29.88 18.32 -18.76
CA THR A 43 29.55 17.43 -17.66
C THR A 43 28.02 17.22 -17.58
N THR A 44 27.28 18.32 -17.72
CA THR A 44 25.79 18.26 -17.70
C THR A 44 25.28 17.50 -18.90
N ALA A 45 25.79 17.73 -20.11
CA ALA A 45 25.38 17.03 -21.34
C ALA A 45 25.61 15.51 -21.23
N VAL A 46 26.76 15.08 -20.66
CA VAL A 46 27.03 13.64 -20.44
C VAL A 46 26.03 13.02 -19.45
N ASN A 47 25.67 13.73 -18.39
CA ASN A 47 24.70 13.22 -17.42
C ASN A 47 23.27 13.21 -17.97
N VAL A 48 22.88 14.23 -18.74
CA VAL A 48 21.60 14.27 -19.48
C VAL A 48 21.54 13.08 -20.45
N LYS A 49 22.60 12.84 -21.24
CA LYS A 49 22.65 11.71 -22.16
C LYS A 49 22.46 10.37 -21.47
N LYS A 50 23.09 10.14 -20.30
CA LYS A 50 22.92 8.91 -19.53
C LYS A 50 21.50 8.73 -18.99
N LEU A 51 20.81 9.81 -18.61
CA LEU A 51 19.42 9.78 -18.21
C LEU A 51 18.49 9.48 -19.39
N GLU A 52 18.78 10.05 -20.57
CA GLU A 52 18.06 9.80 -21.82
C GLU A 52 18.24 8.34 -22.26
N ASP A 53 19.48 7.83 -22.28
CA ASP A 53 19.79 6.43 -22.63
C ASP A 53 19.10 5.42 -21.70
N ALA A 54 18.87 5.78 -20.44
CA ALA A 54 18.11 5.00 -19.46
C ALA A 54 16.59 5.27 -19.53
N ASN A 55 16.13 6.04 -20.50
CA ASN A 55 14.72 6.39 -20.68
C ASN A 55 14.07 7.11 -19.48
N LEU A 56 14.88 7.73 -18.61
CA LEU A 56 14.39 8.47 -17.43
C LEU A 56 13.96 9.89 -17.77
N ILE A 57 14.44 10.42 -18.88
CA ILE A 57 14.07 11.73 -19.44
C ILE A 57 13.76 11.60 -20.94
N ILE A 58 12.97 12.55 -21.44
CA ILE A 58 12.65 12.70 -22.86
C ILE A 58 13.26 14.01 -23.35
N THR A 59 13.88 13.97 -24.53
CA THR A 59 14.40 15.16 -25.21
C THR A 59 13.52 15.50 -26.39
N GLU A 60 12.94 16.69 -26.40
CA GLU A 60 12.05 17.18 -27.46
C GLU A 60 12.65 18.42 -28.13
N LEU A 61 12.24 18.63 -29.39
CA LEU A 61 12.57 19.83 -30.15
C LEU A 61 11.41 20.83 -30.03
N VAL A 62 11.65 21.94 -29.36
CA VAL A 62 10.63 22.99 -29.19
C VAL A 62 10.88 24.14 -30.18
N PRO A 63 9.85 24.60 -30.93
CA PRO A 63 9.97 25.78 -31.79
C PRO A 63 10.25 27.05 -30.97
N GLY A 64 11.26 27.81 -31.36
CA GLY A 64 11.65 29.06 -30.72
C GLY A 64 12.54 29.90 -31.66
N ARG A 65 13.35 30.83 -31.14
CA ARG A 65 14.41 31.50 -31.92
C ARG A 65 15.54 30.49 -32.24
N GLY A 66 15.26 29.58 -33.20
CA GLY A 66 16.04 28.38 -33.48
C GLY A 66 15.45 27.17 -32.77
N THR A 67 15.71 25.97 -33.30
CA THR A 67 15.22 24.70 -32.72
C THR A 67 16.00 24.43 -31.43
N GLN A 68 15.36 24.48 -30.28
CA GLN A 68 15.98 24.15 -28.98
C GLN A 68 15.63 22.73 -28.56
N LYS A 69 16.63 21.99 -28.09
CA LYS A 69 16.43 20.71 -27.40
C LYS A 69 16.09 20.99 -25.94
N VAL A 70 14.94 20.49 -25.52
CA VAL A 70 14.46 20.63 -24.13
C VAL A 70 14.26 19.24 -23.56
N ASN A 71 14.68 19.06 -22.31
CA ASN A 71 14.56 17.79 -21.59
C ASN A 71 13.43 17.88 -20.58
N SER A 72 12.64 16.83 -20.48
CA SER A 72 11.58 16.66 -19.47
C SER A 72 11.71 15.29 -18.79
N LYS A 73 11.18 15.15 -17.59
CA LYS A 73 11.12 13.84 -16.94
C LYS A 73 10.14 12.93 -17.67
N ASN A 74 10.46 11.64 -17.73
CA ASN A 74 9.60 10.62 -18.36
C ASN A 74 8.68 9.92 -17.36
N TYR A 75 9.06 9.89 -16.08
CA TYR A 75 8.31 9.21 -15.02
C TYR A 75 8.19 10.10 -13.79
N ASP A 76 7.07 9.99 -13.09
CA ASP A 76 6.84 10.63 -11.79
C ASP A 76 7.36 9.77 -10.65
N ARG A 77 7.37 8.46 -10.82
CA ARG A 77 7.78 7.47 -9.83
C ARG A 77 8.52 6.31 -10.49
N ILE A 78 9.52 5.79 -9.80
CA ILE A 78 10.19 4.53 -10.13
C ILE A 78 9.97 3.61 -8.93
N VAL A 79 9.35 2.46 -9.15
CA VAL A 79 9.14 1.42 -8.15
C VAL A 79 10.03 0.23 -8.52
N ILE A 80 10.85 -0.23 -7.57
CA ILE A 80 11.70 -1.41 -7.74
C ILE A 80 11.18 -2.47 -6.77
N ASP A 81 10.48 -3.47 -7.31
CA ASP A 81 10.11 -4.64 -6.53
C ASP A 81 11.32 -5.55 -6.34
N LEU A 82 11.69 -5.76 -5.08
CA LEU A 82 12.81 -6.65 -4.72
C LEU A 82 12.39 -8.13 -4.75
N PHE A 83 11.10 -8.40 -4.74
CA PHE A 83 10.51 -9.73 -4.77
C PHE A 83 9.70 -9.87 -6.06
N THR A 84 10.38 -10.09 -7.18
CA THR A 84 9.72 -10.52 -8.40
C THR A 84 9.42 -12.01 -8.29
N ASP A 85 8.24 -12.35 -7.83
CA ASP A 85 7.64 -13.58 -8.29
C ASP A 85 7.32 -13.41 -9.78
N SER A 86 7.80 -14.37 -10.54
CA SER A 86 7.70 -14.48 -11.98
C SER A 86 6.34 -14.05 -12.50
N THR A 87 6.34 -13.22 -13.54
CA THR A 87 5.18 -12.80 -14.38
C THR A 87 4.47 -13.94 -15.13
N GLU A 88 4.67 -15.19 -14.77
CA GLU A 88 3.70 -16.24 -15.08
C GLU A 88 2.53 -16.03 -14.14
N LYS A 89 1.37 -15.58 -14.66
CA LYS A 89 0.10 -15.65 -13.94
C LYS A 89 0.02 -17.08 -13.42
N GLU A 90 0.25 -17.25 -12.11
CA GLU A 90 0.12 -18.56 -11.49
C GLU A 90 -1.25 -19.11 -11.87
N LYS A 91 -1.26 -20.21 -12.63
CA LYS A 91 -2.47 -20.95 -12.91
C LYS A 91 -3.01 -21.40 -11.56
N ASN A 92 -4.32 -21.22 -11.33
CA ASN A 92 -5.00 -21.63 -10.10
C ASN A 92 -4.85 -20.68 -8.89
N VAL A 93 -4.66 -19.40 -9.11
CA VAL A 93 -4.78 -18.34 -8.10
C VAL A 93 -6.04 -17.53 -8.35
N ILE A 94 -6.83 -17.34 -7.30
CA ILE A 94 -7.98 -16.45 -7.25
C ILE A 94 -7.56 -15.21 -6.49
N THR A 95 -7.44 -14.09 -7.17
CA THR A 95 -7.11 -12.79 -6.57
C THR A 95 -8.35 -11.92 -6.51
N ILE A 96 -8.63 -11.34 -5.35
CA ILE A 96 -9.72 -10.38 -5.14
C ILE A 96 -9.19 -9.23 -4.31
N ASP A 97 -9.27 -8.02 -4.84
CA ASP A 97 -9.00 -6.78 -4.12
C ASP A 97 -10.32 -6.27 -3.54
N MET A 98 -10.39 -6.13 -2.22
CA MET A 98 -11.57 -5.69 -1.47
C MET A 98 -11.38 -4.25 -1.02
N PRO A 99 -12.22 -3.31 -1.48
CA PRO A 99 -12.20 -1.95 -0.96
C PRO A 99 -12.45 -1.93 0.55
N ILE A 100 -11.69 -1.13 1.29
CA ILE A 100 -11.76 -1.12 2.77
C ILE A 100 -13.13 -0.69 3.33
N GLY A 101 -13.93 0.03 2.56
CA GLY A 101 -15.30 0.44 2.91
C GLY A 101 -16.37 -0.63 2.65
N GLU A 102 -16.04 -1.76 2.02
CA GLU A 102 -17.00 -2.85 1.68
C GLU A 102 -17.13 -3.91 2.78
N TYR A 103 -16.87 -3.54 4.04
CA TYR A 103 -17.14 -4.44 5.17
C TYR A 103 -18.65 -4.71 5.29
N VAL A 104 -18.98 -5.92 5.75
CA VAL A 104 -20.36 -6.41 5.90
C VAL A 104 -20.84 -6.38 7.34
N ASP A 105 -19.90 -6.29 8.29
CA ASP A 105 -20.17 -6.17 9.72
C ASP A 105 -19.05 -5.36 10.38
N CYS A 106 -19.40 -4.61 11.42
CA CYS A 106 -18.44 -3.84 12.21
C CYS A 106 -18.95 -3.63 13.63
N GLN A 107 -18.02 -3.59 14.56
CA GLN A 107 -18.22 -3.09 15.90
C GLN A 107 -16.99 -2.26 16.24
N VAL A 108 -17.14 -0.95 16.34
CA VAL A 108 -16.01 -0.02 16.52
C VAL A 108 -16.28 0.93 17.66
N GLU A 109 -15.20 1.34 18.33
CA GLU A 109 -15.23 2.31 19.41
C GLU A 109 -14.37 3.54 19.09
N PRO A 110 -14.74 4.73 19.58
CA PRO A 110 -13.91 5.92 19.46
C PRO A 110 -12.52 5.79 20.13
N SER A 111 -11.45 6.43 19.58
CA SER A 111 -11.52 7.28 18.37
C SER A 111 -11.82 6.44 17.15
N CYS A 112 -12.69 6.90 16.25
CA CYS A 112 -13.03 6.18 15.04
C CYS A 112 -13.50 7.14 13.95
N GLY A 113 -13.30 6.73 12.69
CA GLY A 113 -13.75 7.52 11.55
C GLY A 113 -13.45 6.88 10.20
N LEU A 114 -14.04 7.49 9.19
CA LEU A 114 -13.90 7.14 7.78
C LEU A 114 -13.49 8.38 6.99
N VAL A 115 -12.58 8.19 6.06
CA VAL A 115 -12.06 9.27 5.20
C VAL A 115 -12.07 8.79 3.75
N SER A 116 -12.63 9.61 2.87
CA SER A 116 -12.57 9.42 1.42
C SER A 116 -11.30 10.08 0.85
N GLU A 117 -11.14 10.06 -0.46
CA GLU A 117 -10.06 10.79 -1.14
C GLU A 117 -10.17 12.32 -0.94
N SER A 118 -11.36 12.86 -0.71
CA SER A 118 -11.63 14.30 -0.71
C SER A 118 -12.17 14.87 0.59
N ASP A 119 -12.73 14.07 1.49
CA ASP A 119 -13.37 14.55 2.73
C ASP A 119 -13.59 13.43 3.75
N TYR A 120 -14.01 13.79 4.96
CA TYR A 120 -14.50 12.85 5.94
C TYR A 120 -15.86 12.27 5.54
N ILE A 121 -16.11 11.01 5.91
CA ILE A 121 -17.39 10.35 5.71
C ILE A 121 -18.12 10.30 7.06
N GLY A 122 -19.24 10.98 7.17
CA GLY A 122 -19.99 11.11 8.42
C GLY A 122 -19.31 11.99 9.46
N MET A 123 -19.54 11.72 10.73
CA MET A 123 -18.96 12.44 11.85
C MET A 123 -17.75 11.70 12.42
N GLN A 124 -16.69 12.44 12.74
CA GLN A 124 -15.54 11.87 13.44
C GLN A 124 -15.94 11.44 14.85
N ASP A 125 -15.29 10.41 15.37
CA ASP A 125 -15.52 9.82 16.69
C ASP A 125 -16.95 9.33 16.93
N ASP A 126 -17.71 9.11 15.86
CA ASP A 126 -19.06 8.57 15.91
C ASP A 126 -19.13 7.19 15.21
N PRO A 127 -19.31 6.09 15.94
CA PRO A 127 -19.43 4.75 15.36
C PRO A 127 -20.56 4.61 14.35
N ARG A 128 -21.59 5.49 14.39
CA ARG A 128 -22.70 5.49 13.42
C ARG A 128 -22.24 5.82 12.02
N SER A 129 -21.13 6.53 11.86
CA SER A 129 -20.52 6.86 10.56
C SER A 129 -20.12 5.62 9.77
N PHE A 130 -19.84 4.51 10.46
CA PHE A 130 -19.54 3.21 9.81
C PHE A 130 -20.75 2.59 9.11
N TYR A 131 -21.95 3.11 9.30
CA TYR A 131 -23.18 2.66 8.62
C TYR A 131 -23.63 3.63 7.52
N GLU A 132 -22.88 4.72 7.28
CA GLU A 132 -23.17 5.65 6.19
C GLU A 132 -23.06 4.97 4.82
N PRO A 133 -23.97 5.26 3.86
CA PRO A 133 -23.88 4.72 2.50
C PRO A 133 -22.55 5.08 1.81
N GLY A 134 -22.01 6.28 2.09
CA GLY A 134 -20.74 6.78 1.55
C GLY A 134 -19.52 6.02 2.04
N ARG A 135 -19.63 5.11 3.02
CA ARG A 135 -18.50 4.30 3.53
C ARG A 135 -17.76 3.52 2.44
N ARG A 136 -18.43 3.22 1.31
CA ARG A 136 -17.82 2.53 0.15
C ARG A 136 -16.71 3.34 -0.50
N GLU A 137 -16.70 4.65 -0.32
CA GLU A 137 -15.68 5.57 -0.84
C GLU A 137 -14.49 5.73 0.13
N ALA A 138 -14.50 5.00 1.26
CA ALA A 138 -13.44 5.09 2.25
C ALA A 138 -12.09 4.67 1.69
N GLN A 139 -11.09 5.53 1.93
CA GLN A 139 -9.68 5.33 1.57
C GLN A 139 -8.79 5.24 2.82
N LEU A 140 -9.29 5.70 3.96
CA LEU A 140 -8.75 5.44 5.29
C LEU A 140 -9.93 5.14 6.21
N LEU A 141 -9.82 4.11 7.03
CA LEU A 141 -10.70 3.88 8.17
C LEU A 141 -9.87 3.61 9.42
N TYR A 142 -10.35 4.14 10.54
CA TYR A 142 -9.66 3.97 11.81
C TYR A 142 -10.62 3.77 12.96
N PHE A 143 -10.20 3.01 13.97
CA PHE A 143 -10.92 2.86 15.24
C PHE A 143 -9.98 2.37 16.35
N ARG A 144 -10.37 2.61 17.60
CA ARG A 144 -9.56 2.24 18.76
C ARG A 144 -9.70 0.76 19.13
N HIS A 145 -10.91 0.28 19.30
CA HIS A 145 -11.24 -1.10 19.65
C HIS A 145 -12.33 -1.63 18.73
N GLY A 146 -12.43 -2.95 18.66
CA GLY A 146 -13.45 -3.62 17.88
C GLY A 146 -12.91 -4.21 16.59
N TYR A 147 -13.76 -4.30 15.57
CA TYR A 147 -13.42 -4.96 14.32
C TYR A 147 -14.23 -4.44 13.13
N VAL A 148 -13.72 -4.72 11.94
CA VAL A 148 -14.45 -4.75 10.66
C VAL A 148 -14.35 -6.14 10.06
N GLU A 149 -15.44 -6.63 9.42
CA GLU A 149 -15.51 -7.94 8.78
C GLU A 149 -15.88 -7.82 7.31
N TYR A 150 -15.15 -8.52 6.46
CA TYR A 150 -15.34 -8.59 5.02
C TYR A 150 -15.78 -9.98 4.60
N ARG A 151 -16.48 -10.10 3.45
CA ARG A 151 -16.85 -11.39 2.86
C ARG A 151 -16.41 -11.43 1.41
N TYR A 152 -15.44 -12.28 1.13
CA TYR A 152 -14.93 -12.54 -0.21
C TYR A 152 -15.73 -13.66 -0.85
N PRO A 153 -16.18 -13.54 -2.11
CA PRO A 153 -16.83 -14.66 -2.77
C PRO A 153 -15.86 -15.84 -2.88
N ASN A 154 -16.32 -17.00 -2.45
CA ASN A 154 -15.54 -18.23 -2.58
C ASN A 154 -15.64 -18.72 -4.02
N ARG A 155 -14.55 -18.51 -4.79
CA ARG A 155 -14.47 -18.88 -6.21
C ARG A 155 -13.69 -20.17 -6.45
N ILE A 156 -13.47 -21.01 -5.43
CA ILE A 156 -12.81 -22.31 -5.60
C ILE A 156 -13.66 -23.14 -6.56
N PRO A 157 -13.10 -23.65 -7.68
CA PRO A 157 -13.85 -24.47 -8.62
C PRO A 157 -14.32 -25.78 -7.96
N TYR A 158 -15.47 -26.28 -8.41
CA TYR A 158 -16.02 -27.53 -7.88
C TYR A 158 -15.02 -28.69 -7.99
N GLY A 159 -14.84 -29.44 -6.91
CA GLY A 159 -13.91 -30.57 -6.83
C GLY A 159 -12.44 -30.18 -6.58
N LYS A 160 -12.11 -28.87 -6.54
CA LYS A 160 -10.76 -28.39 -6.21
C LYS A 160 -10.65 -28.09 -4.72
N LYS A 161 -9.42 -28.09 -4.20
CA LYS A 161 -9.12 -27.79 -2.80
C LYS A 161 -8.11 -26.66 -2.71
N ALA A 162 -8.39 -25.69 -1.85
CA ALA A 162 -7.40 -24.68 -1.49
C ALA A 162 -6.27 -25.33 -0.70
N TYR A 163 -5.04 -24.90 -0.99
CA TYR A 163 -3.86 -25.30 -0.23
C TYR A 163 -3.17 -24.11 0.45
N GLU A 164 -3.48 -22.88 0.03
CA GLU A 164 -2.96 -21.66 0.63
C GLU A 164 -3.96 -20.50 0.43
N ILE A 165 -4.09 -19.65 1.44
CA ILE A 165 -4.76 -18.36 1.35
C ILE A 165 -3.86 -17.30 1.95
N GLU A 166 -3.79 -16.14 1.30
CA GLU A 166 -3.00 -14.99 1.75
C GLU A 166 -3.85 -13.73 1.70
N PHE A 167 -3.73 -12.90 2.72
CA PHE A 167 -4.30 -11.55 2.76
C PHE A 167 -3.17 -10.54 2.87
N SER A 168 -3.15 -9.55 1.97
CA SER A 168 -2.24 -8.42 2.06
C SER A 168 -3.01 -7.12 2.20
N LEU A 169 -2.57 -6.27 3.12
CA LEU A 169 -3.20 -4.98 3.43
C LEU A 169 -2.21 -4.01 4.05
N GLU A 170 -2.39 -2.73 3.76
CA GLU A 170 -1.66 -1.67 4.42
C GLU A 170 -2.36 -1.28 5.72
N ILE A 171 -1.60 -1.23 6.84
CA ILE A 171 -2.17 -1.14 8.17
C ILE A 171 -1.17 -0.53 9.17
N CYS A 172 -1.65 0.26 10.13
CA CYS A 172 -0.87 0.69 11.29
C CYS A 172 -1.74 0.91 12.52
N SER A 173 -1.13 1.28 13.65
CA SER A 173 -1.83 1.73 14.85
C SER A 173 -2.55 3.05 14.58
N GLU A 174 -3.48 3.43 15.47
CA GLU A 174 -4.18 4.71 15.47
C GLU A 174 -3.82 5.49 16.73
N ALA A 175 -3.25 6.69 16.59
CA ALA A 175 -2.88 7.57 17.69
C ALA A 175 -3.40 8.99 17.48
N PRO A 176 -3.67 9.72 18.56
CA PRO A 176 -3.93 11.16 18.44
C PRO A 176 -2.77 11.88 17.73
N TYR A 177 -3.05 12.47 16.57
CA TYR A 177 -2.11 12.98 15.57
C TYR A 177 -1.35 11.84 14.88
N HIS A 178 -0.18 11.50 15.23
CA HIS A 178 0.59 10.29 14.92
C HIS A 178 1.68 10.09 15.97
N LYS A 179 2.08 8.85 16.22
CA LYS A 179 3.16 8.51 17.15
C LYS A 179 3.88 7.26 16.66
N LEU A 180 5.17 7.39 16.40
CA LEU A 180 6.00 6.27 15.94
C LEU A 180 6.18 5.16 17.01
N ASP A 181 6.04 5.49 18.28
CA ASP A 181 6.01 4.54 19.39
C ASP A 181 4.60 4.56 20.01
N TRP A 182 3.71 3.76 19.41
CA TRP A 182 2.32 3.61 19.83
C TRP A 182 1.82 2.19 19.48
N PRO A 183 2.24 1.19 20.27
CA PRO A 183 1.99 -0.20 19.92
C PRO A 183 0.50 -0.54 19.95
N SER A 184 0.10 -1.40 19.00
CA SER A 184 -1.26 -1.94 18.92
C SER A 184 -1.25 -3.42 18.54
N ASP A 185 -2.01 -4.23 19.27
CA ASP A 185 -2.17 -5.66 19.04
C ASP A 185 -3.34 -5.89 18.08
N ILE A 186 -3.02 -5.95 16.79
CA ILE A 186 -3.97 -6.12 15.71
C ILE A 186 -4.14 -7.60 15.42
N THR A 187 -5.36 -8.11 15.56
CA THR A 187 -5.70 -9.52 15.37
C THR A 187 -6.49 -9.72 14.08
N LEU A 188 -6.22 -10.84 13.41
CA LEU A 188 -6.90 -11.26 12.19
C LEU A 188 -7.59 -12.60 12.41
N TRP A 189 -8.85 -12.72 11.93
CA TRP A 189 -9.64 -13.95 11.94
C TRP A 189 -10.09 -14.29 10.52
N VAL A 190 -10.05 -15.56 10.19
CA VAL A 190 -10.60 -16.07 8.92
C VAL A 190 -11.68 -17.11 9.23
N ASN A 191 -12.86 -16.94 8.68
CA ASN A 191 -14.03 -17.77 8.94
C ASN A 191 -14.35 -17.93 10.44
N GLY A 192 -14.06 -16.90 11.25
CA GLY A 192 -14.26 -16.88 12.68
C GLY A 192 -13.15 -17.54 13.51
N ILE A 193 -12.11 -18.07 12.87
CA ILE A 193 -10.94 -18.67 13.53
C ILE A 193 -9.86 -17.62 13.64
N GLU A 194 -9.35 -17.39 14.84
CA GLU A 194 -8.22 -16.48 15.10
C GLU A 194 -6.96 -17.03 14.45
N ILE A 195 -6.39 -16.26 13.53
CA ILE A 195 -5.18 -16.63 12.79
C ILE A 195 -3.95 -16.21 13.56
N GLY A 196 -3.99 -15.06 14.20
CA GLY A 196 -2.92 -14.53 15.02
C GLY A 196 -3.00 -13.03 15.18
N THR A 197 -2.13 -12.53 16.05
CA THR A 197 -2.04 -11.11 16.42
C THR A 197 -0.66 -10.56 16.01
N TRP A 198 -0.67 -9.38 15.43
CA TRP A 198 0.52 -8.60 15.13
C TRP A 198 0.57 -7.37 16.03
N THR A 199 1.67 -7.18 16.74
CA THR A 199 1.91 -5.94 17.46
C THR A 199 2.50 -4.90 16.50
N CYS A 200 1.67 -3.98 16.04
CA CYS A 200 2.12 -2.84 15.28
C CYS A 200 2.94 -1.90 16.16
N PRO A 201 4.09 -1.38 15.70
CA PRO A 201 4.93 -0.53 16.55
C PRO A 201 4.39 0.89 16.73
N GLY A 202 3.59 1.42 15.80
CA GLY A 202 3.17 2.80 15.87
C GLY A 202 2.27 3.27 14.76
N ASP A 203 1.93 4.55 14.80
CA ASP A 203 1.20 5.29 13.81
C ASP A 203 2.15 6.21 13.05
N PHE A 204 2.17 6.13 11.72
CA PHE A 204 3.17 6.77 10.88
C PHE A 204 2.67 8.04 10.23
N GLY A 205 3.30 9.16 10.56
CA GLY A 205 3.01 10.49 10.05
C GLY A 205 4.25 11.39 10.04
N GLY A 206 4.04 12.71 9.86
CA GLY A 206 5.12 13.68 9.74
C GLY A 206 5.84 13.67 8.39
N GLN A 207 5.70 12.61 7.63
CA GLN A 207 6.11 12.47 6.24
C GLN A 207 4.91 11.95 5.45
N ARG A 208 4.60 12.60 4.31
CA ARG A 208 3.41 12.24 3.52
C ARG A 208 3.53 10.87 2.90
N GLY A 209 2.46 10.08 3.00
CA GLY A 209 2.29 8.83 2.25
C GLY A 209 2.21 9.09 0.74
N PHE A 210 2.63 8.14 -0.08
CA PHE A 210 2.71 8.31 -1.54
C PHE A 210 1.35 8.60 -2.19
N ASN A 211 0.27 8.01 -1.68
CA ASN A 211 -1.09 8.14 -2.20
C ASN A 211 -1.97 9.03 -1.29
N THR A 212 -1.44 9.47 -0.15
CA THR A 212 -2.20 10.28 0.81
C THR A 212 -2.52 11.67 0.22
N PRO A 213 -3.81 12.06 0.18
CA PRO A 213 -4.26 13.30 -0.44
C PRO A 213 -3.60 14.55 0.17
N GLU A 214 -3.40 15.60 -0.65
CA GLU A 214 -2.76 16.84 -0.19
C GLU A 214 -3.54 17.59 0.89
N TRP A 215 -4.87 17.50 0.88
CA TRP A 215 -5.73 18.15 1.86
C TRP A 215 -5.62 17.53 3.27
N TRP A 216 -5.21 16.23 3.36
CA TRP A 216 -5.00 15.54 4.63
C TRP A 216 -3.75 16.08 5.32
N THR A 217 -3.90 16.55 6.55
CA THR A 217 -2.79 17.20 7.27
C THR A 217 -1.67 16.20 7.59
N ILE A 218 -0.43 16.66 7.40
CA ILE A 218 0.78 15.88 7.67
C ILE A 218 0.94 15.45 9.13
N TYR A 219 0.21 16.10 10.05
CA TYR A 219 0.24 15.79 11.47
C TYR A 219 -0.58 14.57 11.87
N PHE A 220 -1.43 14.07 10.98
CA PHE A 220 -2.19 12.84 11.17
C PHE A 220 -1.50 11.66 10.51
N THR A 221 -2.03 10.45 10.72
CA THR A 221 -1.64 9.21 10.05
C THR A 221 -1.46 9.42 8.55
N GLN A 222 -0.33 9.03 8.00
CA GLN A 222 -0.01 9.24 6.59
C GLN A 222 0.10 7.93 5.81
N TYR A 223 0.59 6.87 6.42
CA TYR A 223 0.81 5.57 5.79
C TYR A 223 0.90 4.46 6.84
N GLY A 224 0.80 3.24 6.39
CA GLY A 224 0.96 2.03 7.16
C GLY A 224 2.14 1.19 6.69
N LEU A 225 2.17 -0.04 7.20
CA LEU A 225 3.05 -1.09 6.73
C LEU A 225 2.23 -2.11 5.95
N LEU A 226 2.72 -2.54 4.80
CA LEU A 226 2.13 -3.65 4.07
C LEU A 226 2.42 -4.95 4.82
N LYS A 227 1.37 -5.65 5.19
CA LYS A 227 1.46 -6.90 5.95
C LYS A 227 0.82 -8.04 5.16
N HIS A 228 1.45 -9.22 5.23
CA HIS A 228 1.01 -10.42 4.53
C HIS A 228 0.69 -11.52 5.55
N TRP A 229 -0.59 -11.84 5.71
CA TRP A 229 -1.06 -13.01 6.48
C TRP A 229 -1.28 -14.18 5.54
N LYS A 230 -0.50 -15.23 5.71
CA LYS A 230 -0.54 -16.44 4.89
C LYS A 230 -0.92 -17.65 5.73
N ILE A 231 -1.88 -18.43 5.28
CA ILE A 231 -2.32 -19.66 5.91
C ILE A 231 -2.17 -20.81 4.92
N ASN A 232 -1.45 -21.86 5.30
CA ASN A 232 -1.25 -23.04 4.47
C ASN A 232 -1.29 -24.32 5.33
N GLN A 233 -0.78 -25.44 4.82
CA GLN A 233 -0.78 -26.72 5.52
C GLN A 233 0.16 -26.77 6.73
N ASN A 234 1.13 -25.87 6.81
CA ASN A 234 2.15 -25.85 7.86
C ASN A 234 1.81 -24.90 9.02
N GLY A 235 0.71 -24.12 8.90
CA GLY A 235 0.29 -23.14 9.89
C GLY A 235 -0.02 -21.78 9.29
N SER A 236 -0.05 -20.78 10.15
CA SER A 236 -0.31 -19.38 9.79
C SER A 236 0.91 -18.52 10.01
N PHE A 237 1.18 -17.64 9.06
CA PHE A 237 2.39 -16.83 8.97
C PHE A 237 2.06 -15.36 8.77
N LEU A 238 2.86 -14.50 9.36
CA LEU A 238 2.88 -13.05 9.09
C LEU A 238 4.26 -12.69 8.53
N ASP A 239 4.29 -12.14 7.31
CA ASP A 239 5.53 -11.79 6.61
C ASP A 239 6.56 -12.94 6.62
N GLY A 240 6.09 -14.18 6.50
CA GLY A 240 6.93 -15.38 6.50
C GLY A 240 7.30 -15.93 7.88
N VAL A 241 6.94 -15.23 8.97
CA VAL A 241 7.16 -15.71 10.34
C VAL A 241 5.91 -16.43 10.83
N GLN A 242 6.05 -17.67 11.32
CA GLN A 242 4.91 -18.41 11.87
C GLN A 242 4.37 -17.75 13.13
N ILE A 243 3.05 -17.51 13.17
CA ILE A 243 2.36 -16.86 14.28
C ILE A 243 1.35 -17.78 14.98
N SER A 244 0.90 -18.84 14.30
CA SER A 244 0.06 -19.86 14.93
C SER A 244 0.11 -21.19 14.16
N ASP A 245 -0.44 -22.25 14.77
CA ASP A 245 -0.55 -23.58 14.18
C ASP A 245 -1.87 -23.79 13.38
N VAL A 246 -2.69 -22.74 13.24
CA VAL A 246 -3.92 -22.80 12.45
C VAL A 246 -3.57 -23.02 10.99
N THR A 247 -4.14 -24.08 10.42
CA THR A 247 -3.88 -24.51 9.03
C THR A 247 -5.02 -24.15 8.10
N ILE A 248 -4.77 -24.24 6.78
CA ILE A 248 -5.80 -24.06 5.76
C ILE A 248 -6.98 -25.02 5.93
N SER A 249 -6.74 -26.22 6.47
CA SER A 249 -7.78 -27.22 6.71
C SER A 249 -8.77 -26.83 7.80
N ASP A 250 -8.31 -26.08 8.81
CA ASP A 250 -9.13 -25.61 9.91
C ASP A 250 -10.15 -24.55 9.44
N LEU A 251 -9.85 -23.83 8.35
CA LEU A 251 -10.68 -22.74 7.83
C LEU A 251 -12.00 -23.22 7.17
N ASN A 252 -12.11 -24.52 6.86
CA ASN A 252 -13.31 -25.13 6.25
C ASN A 252 -13.82 -24.36 5.02
N LEU A 253 -12.92 -24.10 4.05
CA LEU A 253 -13.23 -23.27 2.88
C LEU A 253 -14.22 -23.91 1.89
N HIS A 254 -14.41 -25.23 1.92
CA HIS A 254 -15.19 -25.97 0.89
C HIS A 254 -16.70 -25.78 1.00
N ASP A 255 -17.22 -25.53 2.20
CA ASP A 255 -18.65 -25.60 2.47
C ASP A 255 -19.33 -24.23 2.56
N LYS A 256 -18.59 -23.16 2.26
CA LYS A 256 -19.10 -21.79 2.41
C LYS A 256 -19.11 -21.03 1.08
N PRO A 257 -20.16 -20.24 0.81
CA PRO A 257 -20.22 -19.42 -0.41
C PRO A 257 -19.25 -18.24 -0.37
N PHE A 258 -18.69 -17.92 0.79
CA PHE A 258 -17.73 -16.83 1.00
C PHE A 258 -16.64 -17.23 2.00
N VAL A 259 -15.54 -16.53 1.95
CA VAL A 259 -14.49 -16.49 2.98
C VAL A 259 -14.67 -15.20 3.77
N SER A 260 -14.86 -15.28 5.09
CA SER A 260 -14.87 -14.09 5.93
C SER A 260 -13.45 -13.75 6.42
N LEU A 261 -13.13 -12.47 6.37
CA LEU A 261 -11.94 -11.89 6.97
C LEU A 261 -12.42 -10.86 8.00
N ARG A 262 -12.05 -11.04 9.25
CA ARG A 262 -12.25 -10.04 10.31
C ARG A 262 -10.89 -9.54 10.76
N ILE A 263 -10.78 -8.23 10.99
CA ILE A 263 -9.57 -7.60 11.48
C ILE A 263 -9.93 -6.52 12.50
N GLY A 264 -9.14 -6.42 13.57
CA GLY A 264 -9.39 -5.44 14.61
C GLY A 264 -8.49 -5.56 15.83
N VAL A 265 -8.83 -4.80 16.85
CA VAL A 265 -8.17 -4.73 18.15
C VAL A 265 -9.13 -5.26 19.21
N LYS A 266 -8.73 -6.33 19.92
CA LYS A 266 -9.56 -6.95 20.96
C LYS A 266 -9.70 -6.02 22.17
N GLU A 267 -10.82 -6.12 22.90
CA GLU A 267 -11.05 -5.35 24.14
C GLU A 267 -10.00 -5.64 25.21
N ASP A 268 -9.51 -6.89 25.25
CA ASP A 268 -8.49 -7.38 26.17
C ASP A 268 -7.05 -7.31 25.61
N ALA A 269 -6.84 -6.60 24.50
CA ALA A 269 -5.52 -6.41 23.92
C ALA A 269 -4.58 -5.73 24.92
N PHE A 270 -3.36 -6.25 25.07
CA PHE A 270 -2.35 -5.66 25.95
C PHE A 270 -1.92 -4.28 25.44
N ASN A 271 -1.72 -4.16 24.14
CA ASN A 271 -1.44 -2.91 23.46
C ASN A 271 -2.69 -2.47 22.70
N ALA A 272 -3.42 -1.51 23.23
CA ALA A 272 -4.67 -1.01 22.67
C ALA A 272 -4.46 0.31 21.92
N GLY A 273 -3.54 0.30 20.96
CA GLY A 273 -3.17 1.46 20.14
C GLY A 273 -4.07 1.72 18.93
N GLY A 274 -5.22 1.04 18.82
CA GLY A 274 -6.13 1.21 17.68
C GLY A 274 -5.60 0.63 16.35
N ILE A 275 -6.30 0.92 15.29
CA ILE A 275 -5.99 0.44 13.93
C ILE A 275 -6.34 1.51 12.90
N ASN A 276 -5.47 1.68 11.92
CA ASN A 276 -5.72 2.36 10.65
C ASN A 276 -5.63 1.33 9.52
N LEU A 277 -6.63 1.29 8.63
CA LEU A 277 -6.65 0.52 7.38
C LEU A 277 -6.67 1.47 6.20
N PHE A 278 -5.86 1.18 5.19
CA PHE A 278 -5.65 2.04 4.03
C PHE A 278 -6.23 1.42 2.76
N GLY A 279 -6.82 2.26 1.92
CA GLY A 279 -7.24 1.95 0.56
C GLY A 279 -6.27 2.47 -0.48
N PRO A 280 -6.53 2.23 -1.78
CA PRO A 280 -5.59 2.51 -2.87
C PRO A 280 -5.20 3.98 -3.02
N ASN A 281 -6.05 4.92 -2.60
CA ASN A 281 -5.80 6.36 -2.71
C ASN A 281 -5.40 7.00 -1.38
N PHE A 282 -4.84 6.21 -0.47
CA PHE A 282 -4.30 6.64 0.81
C PHE A 282 -3.14 5.75 1.24
N GLY A 283 -2.15 6.28 1.97
CA GLY A 283 -0.98 5.51 2.40
C GLY A 283 0.10 5.39 1.33
N ASN A 284 0.77 4.23 1.30
CA ASN A 284 1.91 3.99 0.42
C ASN A 284 1.65 2.95 -0.67
N TYR A 285 0.57 2.17 -0.58
CA TYR A 285 0.30 1.04 -1.47
C TYR A 285 -1.05 1.22 -2.17
N GLU A 286 -1.04 1.11 -3.50
CA GLU A 286 -2.22 1.30 -4.36
C GLU A 286 -3.07 0.02 -4.37
N GLN A 287 -3.61 -0.36 -3.20
CA GLN A 287 -4.46 -1.53 -3.03
C GLN A 287 -5.44 -1.36 -1.86
N GLY A 288 -6.52 -2.13 -1.89
CA GLY A 288 -7.36 -2.40 -0.73
C GLY A 288 -6.84 -3.61 0.07
N ILE A 289 -7.74 -4.51 0.45
CA ILE A 289 -7.37 -5.77 1.11
C ILE A 289 -7.36 -6.89 0.07
N ILE A 290 -6.18 -7.28 -0.39
CA ILE A 290 -6.04 -8.32 -1.41
C ILE A 290 -6.09 -9.70 -0.76
N MET A 291 -7.01 -10.53 -1.25
CA MET A 291 -7.03 -11.97 -0.97
C MET A 291 -6.48 -12.73 -2.18
N ASN A 292 -5.43 -13.52 -1.96
CA ASN A 292 -4.92 -14.51 -2.91
C ASN A 292 -5.24 -15.91 -2.37
N LEU A 293 -6.06 -16.66 -3.10
CA LEU A 293 -6.43 -18.02 -2.75
C LEU A 293 -5.90 -18.97 -3.81
N ARG A 294 -5.03 -19.90 -3.40
CA ARG A 294 -4.39 -20.89 -4.27
C ARG A 294 -5.07 -22.25 -4.09
N HIS A 295 -5.42 -22.89 -5.21
CA HIS A 295 -6.04 -24.20 -5.21
C HIS A 295 -5.28 -25.19 -6.10
N ASN A 296 -5.48 -26.50 -5.89
CA ASN A 296 -4.86 -27.52 -6.73
C ASN A 296 -5.43 -27.51 -8.15
N GLU A 297 -4.72 -28.18 -9.09
CA GLU A 297 -5.14 -28.34 -10.48
C GLU A 297 -6.45 -29.11 -10.63
#